data_5fa75208307ba900276d1850262d2e45
#
_entry.id   5fa75208307ba900276d1850262d2e45
#
_cell.length_a   1.000
_cell.length_b   1.000
_cell.length_c   1.000
_cell.angle_alpha   90.00
_cell.angle_beta   90.00
_cell.angle_gamma   90.00
#
_symmetry.space_group_name_H-M   'P 1'
#
loop_
_entity.id
_entity.type
_entity.pdbx_description
1 polymer ?
#
loop_
_entity_poly.entity_id
_entity_poly.type
_entity_poly.pdbx_seq_one_letter_code
_entity_poly.pdbx_strand_id
1 'polypeptide(L)'
;MPSPNNIRTEWGLNFAENFVELEAFCLPLPEIHFADSKFEQVHIVNGKFKIKKVLHPVNFDENNCLLVTFKDLVDVAKNDCELINKAAQQFGLQFSLPKLHILEKTVQNELIPELEKIDFNNGKKMAIIVLDHTTKHLYPAIKDYIYTQGGVASQCMLHDEKIKPGKSKFTMSYYSAVLNQMVVKAEGELFEIKFCEELSKYHSMIIGIEINKTKDKIKYIVSSSYNNRFSKFYTDSKITDNKENQIDTLLLLISN
;
A
#
# COMPACT_ATOMS: atom_id res chain seq x y z
N MET A 1 -30.97 0.35 -29.88
CA MET A 1 -30.40 -0.97 -29.59
C MET A 1 -31.44 -2.01 -30.01
N PRO A 2 -31.09 -3.09 -30.73
CA PRO A 2 -32.04 -4.16 -31.04
C PRO A 2 -32.54 -4.77 -29.71
N SER A 3 -33.80 -5.16 -29.69
CA SER A 3 -34.35 -5.79 -28.47
C SER A 3 -33.66 -7.11 -28.19
N PRO A 4 -33.54 -7.55 -26.93
CA PRO A 4 -32.89 -8.83 -26.57
C PRO A 4 -33.47 -10.04 -27.33
N ASN A 5 -34.72 -9.97 -27.77
CA ASN A 5 -35.37 -11.04 -28.52
C ASN A 5 -34.88 -11.17 -29.96
N ASN A 6 -34.39 -10.09 -30.61
CA ASN A 6 -33.87 -10.14 -31.97
C ASN A 6 -32.49 -10.85 -32.03
N ILE A 7 -31.67 -10.70 -30.99
CA ILE A 7 -30.39 -11.40 -30.90
C ILE A 7 -30.56 -12.92 -30.76
N ARG A 8 -31.62 -13.37 -30.08
CA ARG A 8 -31.98 -14.78 -29.96
C ARG A 8 -32.20 -15.49 -31.30
N THR A 9 -32.92 -14.86 -32.18
CA THR A 9 -33.32 -15.44 -33.47
C THR A 9 -32.17 -15.41 -34.50
N GLU A 10 -31.41 -14.32 -34.54
CA GLU A 10 -30.32 -14.18 -35.53
C GLU A 10 -29.12 -15.12 -35.25
N TRP A 11 -28.85 -15.43 -33.98
CA TRP A 11 -27.72 -16.28 -33.59
C TRP A 11 -28.09 -17.71 -33.24
N GLY A 12 -29.37 -18.09 -33.38
CA GLY A 12 -29.85 -19.43 -33.03
C GLY A 12 -29.68 -19.80 -31.55
N LEU A 13 -29.57 -18.79 -30.66
CA LEU A 13 -29.37 -19.01 -29.22
C LEU A 13 -30.71 -19.23 -28.52
N ASN A 14 -30.85 -20.33 -27.81
CA ASN A 14 -31.94 -20.56 -26.87
C ASN A 14 -31.46 -20.30 -25.44
N PHE A 15 -32.10 -19.36 -24.76
CA PHE A 15 -31.89 -19.13 -23.33
C PHE A 15 -32.98 -19.91 -22.55
N ALA A 16 -32.57 -20.60 -21.50
CA ALA A 16 -33.51 -21.18 -20.59
C ALA A 16 -34.36 -20.09 -19.91
N GLU A 17 -35.61 -20.36 -19.63
CA GLU A 17 -36.50 -19.41 -18.94
C GLU A 17 -36.13 -19.26 -17.46
N ASN A 18 -35.51 -20.28 -16.87
CA ASN A 18 -35.05 -20.28 -15.48
C ASN A 18 -33.55 -20.05 -15.39
N PHE A 19 -33.11 -19.46 -14.30
CA PHE A 19 -31.68 -19.38 -13.95
C PHE A 19 -31.12 -20.78 -13.71
N VAL A 20 -29.86 -20.96 -14.08
CA VAL A 20 -29.12 -22.19 -13.75
C VAL A 20 -28.83 -22.15 -12.23
N GLU A 21 -29.27 -23.17 -11.52
CA GLU A 21 -28.90 -23.39 -10.12
C GLU A 21 -27.57 -24.11 -10.09
N LEU A 22 -26.60 -23.55 -9.39
CA LEU A 22 -25.29 -24.13 -9.17
C LEU A 22 -25.10 -24.39 -7.68
N GLU A 23 -24.53 -25.55 -7.37
CA GLU A 23 -24.04 -25.79 -6.02
C GLU A 23 -22.82 -24.89 -5.74
N ALA A 24 -22.81 -24.22 -4.62
CA ALA A 24 -21.72 -23.37 -4.18
C ALA A 24 -21.35 -23.67 -2.73
N PHE A 25 -20.06 -23.60 -2.44
CA PHE A 25 -19.54 -23.71 -1.08
C PHE A 25 -19.25 -22.32 -0.52
N CYS A 26 -19.77 -22.03 0.66
CA CYS A 26 -19.35 -20.87 1.42
C CYS A 26 -18.03 -21.19 2.12
N LEU A 27 -16.97 -20.45 1.79
CA LEU A 27 -15.72 -20.57 2.52
C LEU A 27 -15.91 -20.08 3.97
N PRO A 28 -15.31 -20.76 4.97
CA PRO A 28 -15.34 -20.30 6.33
C PRO A 28 -14.64 -18.94 6.47
N LEU A 29 -15.02 -18.17 7.49
CA LEU A 29 -14.31 -16.95 7.83
C LEU A 29 -12.84 -17.27 8.16
N PRO A 30 -11.89 -16.45 7.72
CA PRO A 30 -10.49 -16.67 8.03
C PRO A 30 -10.22 -16.52 9.53
N GLU A 31 -9.34 -17.37 10.05
CA GLU A 31 -8.76 -17.18 11.37
C GLU A 31 -7.53 -16.28 11.25
N ILE A 32 -7.49 -15.23 12.06
CA ILE A 32 -6.43 -14.23 12.05
C ILE A 32 -5.76 -14.17 13.43
N HIS A 33 -4.44 -14.04 13.42
CA HIS A 33 -3.62 -13.89 14.62
C HIS A 33 -3.05 -12.46 14.67
N PHE A 34 -3.29 -11.79 15.80
CA PHE A 34 -2.70 -10.50 16.17
C PHE A 34 -1.72 -10.71 17.32
N ALA A 35 -0.93 -9.67 17.65
CA ALA A 35 -0.08 -9.72 18.85
C ALA A 35 -0.94 -10.01 20.10
N ASP A 36 -0.37 -10.79 21.01
CA ASP A 36 -0.99 -11.17 22.30
C ASP A 36 -2.32 -11.93 22.19
N SER A 37 -2.67 -12.46 21.01
CA SER A 37 -3.89 -13.26 20.82
C SER A 37 -3.56 -14.65 20.26
N LYS A 38 -4.54 -15.56 20.33
CA LYS A 38 -4.54 -16.79 19.56
C LYS A 38 -5.19 -16.52 18.20
N PHE A 39 -5.09 -17.47 17.28
CA PHE A 39 -5.91 -17.43 16.06
C PHE A 39 -7.39 -17.33 16.42
N GLU A 40 -8.06 -16.35 15.88
CA GLU A 40 -9.48 -16.08 16.11
C GLU A 40 -10.20 -15.79 14.80
N GLN A 41 -11.46 -16.20 14.71
CA GLN A 41 -12.30 -15.78 13.59
C GLN A 41 -12.60 -14.30 13.71
N VAL A 42 -12.37 -13.56 12.62
CA VAL A 42 -12.66 -12.13 12.58
C VAL A 42 -13.99 -11.86 11.89
N HIS A 43 -14.75 -10.95 12.48
CA HIS A 43 -15.99 -10.49 11.87
C HIS A 43 -15.69 -9.53 10.73
N ILE A 44 -16.06 -9.93 9.51
CA ILE A 44 -15.84 -9.13 8.30
C ILE A 44 -17.14 -8.40 7.98
N VAL A 45 -17.08 -7.06 7.95
CA VAL A 45 -18.21 -6.21 7.54
C VAL A 45 -17.81 -5.44 6.29
N ASN A 46 -18.56 -5.61 5.20
CA ASN A 46 -18.28 -4.97 3.90
C ASN A 46 -16.84 -5.18 3.42
N GLY A 47 -16.31 -6.41 3.56
CA GLY A 47 -14.95 -6.76 3.17
C GLY A 47 -13.85 -6.17 4.06
N LYS A 48 -14.19 -5.61 5.22
CA LYS A 48 -13.24 -5.01 6.17
C LYS A 48 -13.36 -5.66 7.54
N PHE A 49 -12.24 -5.77 8.21
CA PHE A 49 -12.17 -6.17 9.62
C PHE A 49 -11.29 -5.19 10.41
N LYS A 50 -11.48 -5.16 11.71
CA LYS A 50 -10.73 -4.27 12.60
C LYS A 50 -9.41 -4.93 12.98
N ILE A 51 -8.28 -4.29 12.64
CA ILE A 51 -6.98 -4.66 13.17
C ILE A 51 -6.95 -4.31 14.65
N LYS A 52 -6.46 -5.26 15.46
CA LYS A 52 -6.27 -5.09 16.90
C LYS A 52 -4.84 -4.57 17.16
N LYS A 53 -4.04 -5.31 17.93
CA LYS A 53 -2.63 -5.02 18.08
C LYS A 53 -1.83 -5.58 16.90
N VAL A 54 -0.86 -4.81 16.42
CA VAL A 54 0.03 -5.21 15.33
C VAL A 54 0.90 -6.39 15.76
N LEU A 55 0.99 -7.43 14.93
CA LEU A 55 1.68 -8.68 15.23
C LEU A 55 3.19 -8.45 15.43
N HIS A 56 3.84 -7.82 14.46
CA HIS A 56 5.24 -7.42 14.52
C HIS A 56 5.35 -5.91 14.35
N PRO A 57 5.37 -5.15 15.46
CA PRO A 57 5.37 -3.70 15.44
C PRO A 57 6.69 -3.13 14.92
N VAL A 58 6.60 -2.01 14.22
CA VAL A 58 7.72 -1.13 13.91
C VAL A 58 7.47 0.18 14.62
N ASN A 59 8.42 0.59 15.45
CA ASN A 59 8.37 1.89 16.11
C ASN A 59 8.99 2.95 15.20
N PHE A 60 8.44 4.15 15.24
CA PHE A 60 8.88 5.30 14.45
C PHE A 60 9.27 6.44 15.37
N ASP A 61 10.46 6.97 15.18
CA ASP A 61 11.02 8.08 15.95
C ASP A 61 11.91 8.99 15.06
N GLU A 62 12.49 10.00 15.63
CA GLU A 62 13.37 10.96 14.94
C GLU A 62 14.63 10.30 14.33
N ASN A 63 15.07 9.13 14.85
CA ASN A 63 16.25 8.44 14.37
C ASN A 63 15.98 7.63 13.10
N ASN A 64 14.76 7.07 12.98
CA ASN A 64 14.42 6.16 11.89
C ASN A 64 13.30 6.65 10.97
N CYS A 65 12.68 7.80 11.26
CA CYS A 65 11.61 8.37 10.45
C CYS A 65 11.89 9.84 10.10
N LEU A 66 11.58 10.24 8.88
CA LEU A 66 11.69 11.59 8.39
C LEU A 66 10.30 12.17 8.13
N LEU A 67 10.11 13.46 8.41
CA LEU A 67 8.93 14.22 8.03
C LEU A 67 9.36 15.28 7.00
N VAL A 68 8.91 15.12 5.76
CA VAL A 68 9.26 16.01 4.65
C VAL A 68 8.02 16.81 4.26
N THR A 69 8.10 18.13 4.30
CA THR A 69 6.96 18.99 3.98
C THR A 69 7.43 20.37 3.52
N PHE A 70 6.50 21.21 3.08
CA PHE A 70 6.76 22.60 2.69
C PHE A 70 6.51 23.54 3.87
N LYS A 71 7.13 24.74 3.80
CA LYS A 71 7.10 25.71 4.89
C LYS A 71 5.68 26.02 5.40
N ASP A 72 4.75 26.21 4.49
CA ASP A 72 3.36 26.58 4.82
C ASP A 72 2.54 25.40 5.38
N LEU A 73 3.07 24.18 5.30
CA LEU A 73 2.40 22.96 5.77
C LEU A 73 2.99 22.39 7.06
N VAL A 74 3.98 23.06 7.67
CA VAL A 74 4.70 22.54 8.85
C VAL A 74 3.74 22.24 10.01
N ASP A 75 2.82 23.15 10.31
CA ASP A 75 1.87 22.96 11.42
C ASP A 75 0.85 21.86 11.12
N VAL A 76 0.43 21.74 9.86
CA VAL A 76 -0.44 20.65 9.39
C VAL A 76 0.28 19.32 9.54
N ALA A 77 1.52 19.23 9.09
CA ALA A 77 2.32 18.01 9.13
C ALA A 77 2.60 17.56 10.59
N LYS A 78 2.86 18.49 11.50
CA LYS A 78 3.01 18.19 12.94
C LYS A 78 1.72 17.66 13.54
N ASN A 79 0.59 18.31 13.24
CA ASN A 79 -0.73 17.85 13.70
C ASN A 79 -1.07 16.45 13.15
N ASP A 80 -0.74 16.16 11.89
CA ASP A 80 -0.91 14.82 11.32
C ASP A 80 -0.07 13.78 12.09
N CYS A 81 1.17 14.11 12.43
CA CYS A 81 2.02 13.23 13.24
C CYS A 81 1.44 12.99 14.65
N GLU A 82 0.83 14.00 15.29
CA GLU A 82 0.14 13.82 16.58
C GLU A 82 -1.06 12.86 16.45
N LEU A 83 -1.80 12.95 15.34
CA LEU A 83 -2.94 12.08 15.09
C LEU A 83 -2.50 10.65 14.73
N ILE A 84 -1.38 10.50 14.01
CA ILE A 84 -0.74 9.19 13.79
C ILE A 84 -0.28 8.60 15.14
N ASN A 85 0.30 9.40 16.03
CA ASN A 85 0.69 8.93 17.37
C ASN A 85 -0.51 8.43 18.17
N LYS A 86 -1.64 9.16 18.15
CA LYS A 86 -2.89 8.69 18.79
C LYS A 86 -3.38 7.37 18.20
N ALA A 87 -3.26 7.18 16.87
CA ALA A 87 -3.58 5.92 16.23
C ALA A 87 -2.60 4.82 16.66
N ALA A 88 -1.31 5.12 16.73
CA ALA A 88 -0.26 4.18 17.09
C ALA A 88 -0.49 3.56 18.49
N GLN A 89 -0.88 4.37 19.46
CA GLN A 89 -1.21 3.90 20.82
C GLN A 89 -2.33 2.85 20.83
N GLN A 90 -3.32 2.96 19.92
CA GLN A 90 -4.41 1.97 19.81
C GLN A 90 -3.94 0.61 19.31
N PHE A 91 -2.84 0.58 18.53
CA PHE A 91 -2.27 -0.64 17.95
C PHE A 91 -1.07 -1.19 18.74
N GLY A 92 -0.72 -0.57 19.87
CA GLY A 92 0.44 -0.97 20.67
C GLY A 92 1.79 -0.59 20.03
N LEU A 93 1.79 0.45 19.19
CA LEU A 93 2.98 0.99 18.52
C LEU A 93 3.50 2.23 19.24
N GLN A 94 4.79 2.47 19.13
CA GLN A 94 5.41 3.72 19.54
C GLN A 94 5.65 4.58 18.31
N PHE A 95 5.15 5.80 18.36
CA PHE A 95 5.37 6.82 17.33
C PHE A 95 5.70 8.14 18.02
N SER A 96 6.82 8.71 17.68
CA SER A 96 7.18 10.08 18.10
C SER A 96 7.39 10.96 16.87
N LEU A 97 7.47 12.27 17.09
CA LEU A 97 7.63 13.23 15.99
C LEU A 97 8.91 12.91 15.21
N PRO A 98 8.81 12.64 13.89
CA PRO A 98 9.96 12.38 13.05
C PRO A 98 10.87 13.60 12.90
N LYS A 99 12.10 13.38 12.44
CA LYS A 99 13.00 14.48 12.09
C LYS A 99 12.42 15.28 10.92
N LEU A 100 12.15 16.57 11.18
CA LEU A 100 11.52 17.48 10.22
C LEU A 100 12.53 18.01 9.19
N HIS A 101 12.16 17.92 7.91
CA HIS A 101 12.82 18.58 6.80
C HIS A 101 11.82 19.46 6.04
N ILE A 102 12.17 20.73 5.88
CA ILE A 102 11.32 21.73 5.22
C ILE A 102 11.89 21.98 3.82
N LEU A 103 11.04 21.79 2.82
CA LEU A 103 11.31 22.12 1.43
C LEU A 103 10.83 23.55 1.15
N GLU A 104 11.63 24.33 0.44
CA GLU A 104 11.31 25.72 0.09
C GLU A 104 10.87 25.84 -1.37
N LYS A 105 11.35 24.93 -2.21
CA LYS A 105 11.17 25.00 -3.66
C LYS A 105 9.95 24.23 -4.14
N THR A 106 9.09 24.89 -4.87
CA THR A 106 7.86 24.34 -5.44
C THR A 106 7.96 24.05 -6.94
N VAL A 107 9.14 24.22 -7.53
CA VAL A 107 9.43 23.91 -8.95
C VAL A 107 10.27 22.64 -8.99
N GLN A 108 9.89 21.68 -9.82
CA GLN A 108 10.48 20.35 -9.85
C GLN A 108 12.01 20.35 -10.03
N ASN A 109 12.54 21.18 -10.93
CA ASN A 109 13.98 21.22 -11.21
C ASN A 109 14.81 21.81 -10.04
N GLU A 110 14.19 22.61 -9.17
CA GLU A 110 14.83 23.19 -7.98
C GLU A 110 14.65 22.31 -6.74
N LEU A 111 13.67 21.42 -6.76
CA LEU A 111 13.32 20.53 -5.66
C LEU A 111 14.36 19.42 -5.47
N ILE A 112 14.86 18.83 -6.55
CA ILE A 112 15.83 17.73 -6.48
C ILE A 112 17.08 18.10 -5.67
N PRO A 113 17.74 19.26 -5.89
CA PRO A 113 18.86 19.67 -5.06
C PRO A 113 18.54 19.88 -3.57
N GLU A 114 17.27 20.11 -3.21
CA GLU A 114 16.86 20.15 -1.81
C GLU A 114 16.71 18.74 -1.22
N LEU A 115 16.15 17.80 -1.99
CA LEU A 115 16.04 16.41 -1.59
C LEU A 115 17.40 15.74 -1.41
N GLU A 116 18.41 16.10 -2.25
CA GLU A 116 19.79 15.61 -2.13
C GLU A 116 20.46 15.96 -0.81
N LYS A 117 20.03 17.02 -0.13
CA LYS A 117 20.55 17.43 1.18
C LYS A 117 19.97 16.61 2.33
N ILE A 118 18.93 15.82 2.08
CA ILE A 118 18.28 15.01 3.08
C ILE A 118 18.95 13.63 3.13
N ASP A 119 19.48 13.28 4.30
CA ASP A 119 20.05 11.97 4.52
C ASP A 119 18.94 10.93 4.71
N PHE A 120 18.52 10.31 3.62
CA PHE A 120 17.52 9.24 3.63
C PHE A 120 18.09 7.88 4.05
N ASN A 121 19.39 7.64 3.88
CA ASN A 121 19.99 6.31 3.97
C ASN A 121 20.48 5.94 5.36
N ASN A 122 20.69 6.89 6.26
CA ASN A 122 21.31 6.66 7.56
C ASN A 122 20.34 6.04 8.58
N GLY A 123 20.09 4.74 8.45
CA GLY A 123 19.20 3.99 9.36
C GLY A 123 17.72 4.36 9.27
N LYS A 124 17.32 5.12 8.26
CA LYS A 124 15.93 5.52 8.07
C LYS A 124 15.10 4.36 7.52
N LYS A 125 13.91 4.19 8.09
CA LYS A 125 12.93 3.17 7.68
C LYS A 125 11.77 3.77 6.91
N MET A 126 11.46 5.06 7.17
CA MET A 126 10.27 5.70 6.62
C MET A 126 10.51 7.18 6.37
N ALA A 127 10.00 7.69 5.25
CA ALA A 127 9.80 9.11 4.99
C ALA A 127 8.30 9.41 4.89
N ILE A 128 7.79 10.27 5.78
CA ILE A 128 6.43 10.80 5.72
C ILE A 128 6.47 12.09 4.91
N ILE A 129 5.64 12.18 3.89
CA ILE A 129 5.57 13.33 3.00
C ILE A 129 4.20 13.96 3.14
N VAL A 130 4.13 15.25 3.48
CA VAL A 130 2.86 15.98 3.59
C VAL A 130 2.80 17.03 2.49
N LEU A 131 1.80 16.91 1.63
CA LEU A 131 1.53 17.77 0.48
C LEU A 131 0.12 18.33 0.54
N ASP A 132 -0.12 19.40 -0.21
CA ASP A 132 -1.45 19.99 -0.40
C ASP A 132 -1.81 20.12 -1.91
N HIS A 133 -2.94 20.79 -2.18
CA HIS A 133 -3.41 21.04 -3.54
C HIS A 133 -2.43 21.87 -4.39
N THR A 134 -1.55 22.68 -3.79
CA THR A 134 -0.57 23.51 -4.49
C THR A 134 0.71 22.73 -4.80
N THR A 135 1.09 21.79 -3.95
CA THR A 135 2.33 21.01 -4.03
C THR A 135 2.13 19.57 -4.54
N LYS A 136 0.88 19.12 -4.70
CA LYS A 136 0.57 17.75 -5.15
C LYS A 136 1.17 17.37 -6.50
N HIS A 137 1.41 18.34 -7.38
CA HIS A 137 2.05 18.10 -8.68
C HIS A 137 3.50 17.63 -8.54
N LEU A 138 4.14 17.87 -7.39
CA LEU A 138 5.51 17.45 -7.09
C LEU A 138 5.57 15.99 -6.58
N TYR A 139 4.44 15.38 -6.24
CA TYR A 139 4.37 14.02 -5.70
C TYR A 139 5.17 12.99 -6.53
N PRO A 140 5.02 12.93 -7.88
CA PRO A 140 5.76 11.95 -8.67
C PRO A 140 7.27 12.12 -8.54
N ALA A 141 7.78 13.36 -8.61
CA ALA A 141 9.21 13.64 -8.52
C ALA A 141 9.79 13.31 -7.14
N ILE A 142 9.09 13.69 -6.06
CA ILE A 142 9.50 13.38 -4.69
C ILE A 142 9.51 11.85 -4.48
N LYS A 143 8.47 11.19 -4.95
CA LYS A 143 8.32 9.74 -4.78
C LYS A 143 9.38 8.97 -5.53
N ASP A 144 9.64 9.34 -6.78
CA ASP A 144 10.67 8.76 -7.62
C ASP A 144 12.07 8.94 -7.01
N TYR A 145 12.37 10.15 -6.56
CA TYR A 145 13.66 10.44 -5.90
C TYR A 145 13.86 9.60 -4.63
N ILE A 146 12.88 9.58 -3.73
CA ILE A 146 13.00 8.82 -2.47
C ILE A 146 13.13 7.32 -2.76
N TYR A 147 12.44 6.81 -3.77
CA TYR A 147 12.51 5.39 -4.13
C TYR A 147 13.84 5.03 -4.79
N THR A 148 14.31 5.84 -5.76
CA THR A 148 15.49 5.50 -6.59
C THR A 148 16.80 5.91 -5.94
N GLN A 149 16.85 7.03 -5.25
CA GLN A 149 18.06 7.59 -4.65
C GLN A 149 18.06 7.48 -3.13
N GLY A 150 16.91 7.67 -2.49
CA GLY A 150 16.78 7.62 -1.05
C GLY A 150 16.79 6.21 -0.48
N GLY A 151 16.36 5.19 -1.23
CA GLY A 151 16.34 3.79 -0.79
C GLY A 151 15.48 3.53 0.45
N VAL A 152 14.56 4.43 0.80
CA VAL A 152 13.72 4.35 2.00
C VAL A 152 12.24 4.26 1.62
N ALA A 153 11.47 3.51 2.41
CA ALA A 153 10.02 3.47 2.24
C ALA A 153 9.40 4.86 2.48
N SER A 154 8.33 5.19 1.77
CA SER A 154 7.69 6.49 1.92
C SER A 154 6.18 6.41 1.97
N GLN A 155 5.58 7.29 2.79
CA GLN A 155 4.15 7.46 2.92
C GLN A 155 3.77 8.91 2.67
N CYS A 156 2.93 9.15 1.66
CA CYS A 156 2.42 10.48 1.37
C CYS A 156 1.03 10.68 1.98
N MET A 157 0.82 11.85 2.57
CA MET A 157 -0.48 12.38 2.97
C MET A 157 -0.77 13.63 2.15
N LEU A 158 -1.89 13.61 1.43
CA LEU A 158 -2.27 14.69 0.53
C LEU A 158 -3.50 15.41 1.04
N HIS A 159 -3.36 16.70 1.30
CA HIS A 159 -4.45 17.59 1.68
C HIS A 159 -4.96 18.34 0.44
N ASP A 160 -5.95 17.77 -0.26
CA ASP A 160 -6.45 18.29 -1.54
C ASP A 160 -7.20 19.64 -1.45
N GLU A 161 -7.64 20.05 -0.25
CA GLU A 161 -8.36 21.29 -0.05
C GLU A 161 -7.60 22.22 0.90
N LYS A 162 -7.89 23.53 0.81
CA LYS A 162 -7.39 24.50 1.78
C LYS A 162 -7.81 24.11 3.18
N ILE A 163 -6.84 23.74 4.00
CA ILE A 163 -7.07 23.40 5.40
C ILE A 163 -7.10 24.68 6.21
N LYS A 164 -8.13 24.82 7.04
CA LYS A 164 -8.11 25.87 8.07
C LYS A 164 -7.07 25.49 9.12
N PRO A 165 -6.20 26.41 9.56
CA PRO A 165 -5.23 26.15 10.60
C PRO A 165 -5.86 25.44 11.81
N GLY A 166 -5.26 24.33 12.25
CA GLY A 166 -5.71 23.58 13.44
C GLY A 166 -6.87 22.59 13.25
N LYS A 167 -7.34 22.37 12.01
CA LYS A 167 -8.40 21.35 11.74
C LYS A 167 -7.95 20.39 10.68
N SER A 168 -7.63 19.15 11.06
CA SER A 168 -7.52 18.06 10.10
C SER A 168 -8.90 17.65 9.60
N LYS A 169 -9.04 17.44 8.29
CA LYS A 169 -10.25 16.87 7.68
C LYS A 169 -10.32 15.35 7.80
N PHE A 170 -9.21 14.73 8.12
CA PHE A 170 -9.12 13.28 8.15
C PHE A 170 -9.67 12.72 9.47
N THR A 171 -10.32 11.58 9.36
CA THR A 171 -10.83 10.83 10.51
C THR A 171 -9.73 9.99 11.15
N MET A 172 -9.91 9.55 12.40
CA MET A 172 -8.98 8.62 13.05
C MET A 172 -8.82 7.31 12.26
N SER A 173 -9.83 6.86 11.52
CA SER A 173 -9.72 5.68 10.66
C SER A 173 -8.77 5.91 9.49
N TYR A 174 -8.66 7.13 8.97
CA TYR A 174 -7.66 7.48 7.96
C TYR A 174 -6.24 7.37 8.53
N TYR A 175 -5.96 7.95 9.70
CA TYR A 175 -4.64 7.87 10.33
C TYR A 175 -4.28 6.43 10.72
N SER A 176 -5.25 5.64 11.16
CA SER A 176 -5.07 4.20 11.36
C SER A 176 -4.68 3.48 10.07
N ALA A 177 -5.31 3.79 8.95
CA ALA A 177 -4.98 3.21 7.66
C ALA A 177 -3.58 3.64 7.17
N VAL A 178 -3.23 4.92 7.32
CA VAL A 178 -1.88 5.44 7.02
C VAL A 178 -0.82 4.72 7.86
N LEU A 179 -1.03 4.60 9.15
CA LEU A 179 -0.10 3.91 10.06
C LEU A 179 0.08 2.44 9.68
N ASN A 180 -1.01 1.73 9.36
CA ASN A 180 -0.93 0.34 8.91
C ASN A 180 -0.09 0.21 7.64
N GLN A 181 -0.25 1.13 6.67
CA GLN A 181 0.59 1.17 5.47
C GLN A 181 2.06 1.43 5.81
N MET A 182 2.33 2.32 6.76
CA MET A 182 3.70 2.62 7.20
C MET A 182 4.35 1.38 7.84
N VAL A 183 3.64 0.67 8.72
CA VAL A 183 4.13 -0.55 9.36
C VAL A 183 4.53 -1.59 8.32
N VAL A 184 3.66 -1.88 7.36
CA VAL A 184 3.95 -2.87 6.31
C VAL A 184 5.12 -2.44 5.42
N LYS A 185 5.19 -1.17 5.03
CA LYS A 185 6.28 -0.64 4.21
C LYS A 185 7.64 -0.64 4.94
N ALA A 186 7.61 -0.55 6.27
CA ALA A 186 8.79 -0.64 7.12
C ALA A 186 9.07 -2.09 7.60
N GLU A 187 8.57 -3.09 6.86
CA GLU A 187 8.76 -4.52 7.10
C GLU A 187 8.11 -5.08 8.38
N GLY A 188 7.19 -4.34 8.99
CA GLY A 188 6.35 -4.87 10.06
C GLY A 188 5.25 -5.79 9.54
N GLU A 189 4.57 -6.49 10.44
CA GLU A 189 3.48 -7.40 10.10
C GLU A 189 2.24 -7.05 10.93
N LEU A 190 1.13 -6.76 10.27
CA LEU A 190 -0.10 -6.35 10.94
C LEU A 190 -0.80 -7.53 11.61
N PHE A 191 -0.83 -8.66 10.94
CA PHE A 191 -1.50 -9.89 11.35
C PHE A 191 -0.97 -11.07 10.53
N GLU A 192 -1.28 -12.27 10.98
CA GLU A 192 -1.05 -13.53 10.27
C GLU A 192 -2.40 -14.19 9.98
N ILE A 193 -2.56 -14.77 8.80
CA ILE A 193 -3.73 -15.55 8.42
C ILE A 193 -3.38 -17.03 8.60
N LYS A 194 -4.28 -17.79 9.23
CA LYS A 194 -4.14 -19.24 9.30
C LYS A 194 -4.48 -19.84 7.94
N PHE A 195 -3.48 -20.39 7.29
CA PHE A 195 -3.66 -21.15 6.06
C PHE A 195 -4.02 -22.61 6.34
N CYS A 196 -4.44 -23.33 5.30
CA CYS A 196 -4.71 -24.77 5.40
C CYS A 196 -3.43 -25.53 5.78
N GLU A 197 -3.60 -26.67 6.48
CA GLU A 197 -2.48 -27.50 6.94
C GLU A 197 -1.59 -27.99 5.80
N GLU A 198 -2.16 -28.20 4.63
CA GLU A 198 -1.41 -28.63 3.43
C GLU A 198 -0.33 -27.64 3.04
N LEU A 199 -0.63 -26.34 3.03
CA LEU A 199 0.38 -25.30 2.74
C LEU A 199 1.43 -25.20 3.84
N SER A 200 1.04 -25.46 5.09
CA SER A 200 1.95 -25.39 6.23
C SER A 200 2.96 -26.56 6.31
N LYS A 201 2.67 -27.67 5.63
CA LYS A 201 3.56 -28.85 5.59
C LYS A 201 4.73 -28.72 4.62
N TYR A 202 4.64 -27.80 3.67
CA TYR A 202 5.63 -27.63 2.61
C TYR A 202 6.26 -26.24 2.67
N HIS A 203 7.45 -26.10 2.10
CA HIS A 203 8.00 -24.80 1.78
C HIS A 203 7.24 -24.24 0.58
N SER A 204 6.21 -23.47 0.88
CA SER A 204 5.29 -22.92 -0.12
C SER A 204 5.58 -21.43 -0.37
N MET A 205 5.41 -20.98 -1.61
CA MET A 205 5.51 -19.59 -2.01
C MET A 205 4.23 -19.19 -2.78
N ILE A 206 3.65 -18.07 -2.42
CA ILE A 206 2.51 -17.49 -3.15
C ILE A 206 3.07 -16.47 -4.14
N ILE A 207 2.76 -16.64 -5.41
CA ILE A 207 3.18 -15.73 -6.49
C ILE A 207 1.94 -15.10 -7.10
N GLY A 208 1.88 -13.78 -7.09
CA GLY A 208 0.90 -12.97 -7.81
C GLY A 208 1.52 -12.36 -9.06
N ILE A 209 0.81 -12.44 -10.18
CA ILE A 209 1.25 -11.88 -11.46
C ILE A 209 0.17 -10.94 -11.99
N GLU A 210 0.58 -9.73 -12.34
CA GLU A 210 -0.29 -8.74 -12.97
C GLU A 210 0.33 -8.25 -14.28
N ILE A 211 -0.48 -8.14 -15.33
CA ILE A 211 -0.07 -7.67 -16.65
C ILE A 211 -0.96 -6.50 -17.05
N ASN A 212 -0.40 -5.32 -17.12
CA ASN A 212 -1.08 -4.10 -17.54
C ASN A 212 -0.64 -3.69 -18.94
N LYS A 213 -1.57 -3.69 -19.90
CA LYS A 213 -1.32 -3.29 -21.29
C LYS A 213 -1.81 -1.87 -21.55
N THR A 214 -0.94 -1.06 -22.11
CA THR A 214 -1.26 0.22 -22.74
C THR A 214 -1.13 0.09 -24.26
N LYS A 215 -1.41 1.16 -25.01
CA LYS A 215 -1.31 1.15 -26.48
C LYS A 215 0.09 0.71 -26.97
N ASP A 216 1.15 1.18 -26.31
CA ASP A 216 2.53 1.03 -26.78
C ASP A 216 3.41 0.18 -25.85
N LYS A 217 2.99 -0.02 -24.59
CA LYS A 217 3.81 -0.69 -23.56
C LYS A 217 3.02 -1.72 -22.77
N ILE A 218 3.74 -2.72 -22.29
CA ILE A 218 3.23 -3.71 -21.33
C ILE A 218 4.04 -3.58 -20.05
N LYS A 219 3.35 -3.47 -18.92
CA LYS A 219 3.95 -3.52 -17.59
C LYS A 219 3.63 -4.88 -16.97
N TYR A 220 4.67 -5.61 -16.62
CA TYR A 220 4.62 -6.85 -15.84
C TYR A 220 4.93 -6.54 -14.39
N ILE A 221 4.17 -7.10 -13.49
CA ILE A 221 4.38 -7.00 -12.05
C ILE A 221 4.33 -8.42 -11.51
N VAL A 222 5.35 -8.81 -10.75
CA VAL A 222 5.40 -10.08 -10.05
C VAL A 222 5.58 -9.79 -8.56
N SER A 223 4.77 -10.40 -7.73
CA SER A 223 4.86 -10.30 -6.28
C SER A 223 4.93 -11.70 -5.69
N SER A 224 5.95 -11.98 -4.89
CA SER A 224 6.16 -13.30 -4.28
C SER A 224 6.27 -13.20 -2.76
N SER A 225 5.65 -14.13 -2.05
CA SER A 225 5.85 -14.24 -0.61
C SER A 225 7.24 -14.81 -0.30
N TYR A 226 7.93 -14.26 0.72
CA TYR A 226 9.26 -14.73 1.10
C TYR A 226 9.37 -15.21 2.56
N ASN A 227 8.24 -15.26 3.28
CA ASN A 227 8.20 -15.83 4.62
C ASN A 227 7.11 -16.89 4.75
N ASN A 228 7.27 -17.83 5.69
CA ASN A 228 6.37 -18.96 5.89
C ASN A 228 4.95 -18.57 6.37
N ARG A 229 4.75 -17.31 6.79
CA ARG A 229 3.45 -16.77 7.20
C ARG A 229 2.69 -16.11 6.05
N PHE A 230 3.30 -16.01 4.87
CA PHE A 230 2.75 -15.31 3.71
C PHE A 230 2.28 -13.88 4.02
N SER A 231 2.97 -13.20 4.95
CA SER A 231 2.69 -11.84 5.39
C SER A 231 3.64 -10.81 4.80
N LYS A 232 4.76 -11.27 4.21
CA LYS A 232 5.77 -10.44 3.55
C LYS A 232 5.92 -10.82 2.09
N PHE A 233 5.96 -9.80 1.22
CA PHE A 233 6.04 -9.99 -0.23
C PHE A 233 7.15 -9.12 -0.80
N TYR A 234 7.93 -9.72 -1.67
CA TYR A 234 8.82 -9.02 -2.59
C TYR A 234 8.06 -8.75 -3.88
N THR A 235 8.19 -7.54 -4.43
CA THR A 235 7.53 -7.16 -5.67
C THR A 235 8.53 -6.54 -6.63
N ASP A 236 8.57 -7.04 -7.85
CA ASP A 236 9.34 -6.47 -8.93
C ASP A 236 8.48 -6.20 -10.15
N SER A 237 8.91 -5.28 -11.02
CA SER A 237 8.16 -4.93 -12.22
C SER A 237 9.08 -4.57 -13.38
N LYS A 238 8.66 -4.95 -14.59
CA LYS A 238 9.33 -4.60 -15.84
C LYS A 238 8.36 -3.98 -16.83
N ILE A 239 8.79 -2.94 -17.51
CA ILE A 239 8.04 -2.33 -18.61
C ILE A 239 8.75 -2.67 -19.91
N THR A 240 8.00 -3.20 -20.87
CA THR A 240 8.50 -3.57 -22.19
C THR A 240 7.65 -2.98 -23.29
N ASP A 241 8.18 -2.91 -24.49
CA ASP A 241 7.38 -2.61 -25.68
C ASP A 241 6.50 -3.81 -26.05
N ASN A 242 5.36 -3.56 -26.71
CA ASN A 242 4.37 -4.60 -27.06
C ASN A 242 4.92 -5.75 -27.94
N LYS A 243 6.16 -5.66 -28.45
CA LYS A 243 6.80 -6.63 -29.33
C LYS A 243 7.68 -7.67 -28.62
N GLU A 244 7.98 -7.48 -27.33
CA GLU A 244 8.81 -8.43 -26.59
C GLU A 244 8.04 -9.70 -26.23
N ASN A 245 8.78 -10.82 -26.12
CA ASN A 245 8.20 -12.09 -25.69
C ASN A 245 7.75 -12.00 -24.22
N GLN A 246 6.44 -12.13 -24.02
CA GLN A 246 5.82 -11.99 -22.70
C GLN A 246 6.26 -13.08 -21.71
N ILE A 247 6.47 -14.28 -22.20
CA ILE A 247 6.86 -15.44 -21.39
C ILE A 247 8.28 -15.25 -20.86
N ASP A 248 9.22 -14.85 -21.69
CA ASP A 248 10.62 -14.66 -21.29
C ASP A 248 10.74 -13.53 -20.26
N THR A 249 9.95 -12.46 -20.42
CA THR A 249 9.92 -11.35 -19.46
C THR A 249 9.40 -11.81 -18.10
N LEU A 250 8.33 -12.63 -18.05
CA LEU A 250 7.81 -13.17 -16.80
C LEU A 250 8.78 -14.15 -16.13
N LEU A 251 9.39 -15.04 -16.91
CA LEU A 251 10.38 -15.98 -16.38
C LEU A 251 11.58 -15.27 -15.76
N LEU A 252 12.05 -14.20 -16.39
CA LEU A 252 13.14 -13.38 -15.85
C LEU A 252 12.77 -12.73 -14.52
N LEU A 253 11.54 -12.22 -14.39
CA LEU A 253 11.07 -11.60 -13.13
C LEU A 253 10.86 -12.63 -12.01
N ILE A 254 10.53 -13.87 -12.32
CA ILE A 254 10.34 -14.94 -11.32
C ILE A 254 11.69 -15.52 -10.87
N SER A 255 12.71 -15.48 -11.73
CA SER A 255 14.04 -16.07 -11.46
C SER A 255 14.99 -15.14 -10.68
N ASN A 256 14.67 -13.86 -10.54
CA ASN A 256 15.40 -12.89 -9.72
C ASN A 256 14.86 -12.84 -8.29
#